data_5c8c4769e1175004be8228d955186e80
#
_entry.id   5c8c4769e1175004be8228d955186e80
#
_cell.length_a   1.000
_cell.length_b   1.000
_cell.length_c   1.000
_cell.angle_alpha   90.00
_cell.angle_beta   90.00
_cell.angle_gamma   90.00
#
_symmetry.space_group_name_H-M   'P 1'
#
loop_
_entity.id
_entity.type
_entity.pdbx_description
1 polymer ?
#
loop_
_entity_poly.entity_id
_entity_poly.type
_entity_poly.pdbx_seq_one_letter_code
_entity_poly.pdbx_strand_id
1 'polypeptide(L)'
;MFKTKNLSPQQLSAFTALILSVPLSLGIWLLRPDWVIALVSFLIIFIGSYFLIGFVLESFIYRKIKLIYKFIYQTKATKREETYYKYILPQKGIDEVREDVEQWAEQRKAEIELLKTNEAYRKEFLQNLAHEFKTPIFAIQGYVDTLLNGAMDNAEISKRFLENAAKNVDRMVNLVEDLDEISRLESGEQPLYKENFVIQDIIRETYETLSIKTTARNIKCSIKKGCESPVTVFADKEKIRQVIINLLENATKYGKQDGSIVASIYKTDGRHVLIEFSDDGIGISEEHLPRIFERFYRTDRGRSRDIGGTGLGLAICKHIIEAHDQTMHVRSKLDVGTTIGFTLDTRKD
;
A
#
# COMPACT_ATOMS: atom_id res chain seq x y z
N MET A 1 35.42 -32.62 -23.11
CA MET A 1 34.94 -32.04 -21.83
C MET A 1 33.45 -32.26 -21.79
N PHE A 2 33.00 -33.33 -21.10
CA PHE A 2 31.57 -33.71 -21.05
C PHE A 2 30.78 -32.64 -20.30
N LYS A 3 29.79 -32.02 -20.96
CA LYS A 3 28.77 -31.20 -20.29
C LYS A 3 27.91 -32.13 -19.41
N THR A 4 28.27 -32.28 -18.17
CA THR A 4 27.45 -32.96 -17.17
C THR A 4 26.30 -32.03 -16.79
N LYS A 5 25.24 -32.06 -17.59
CA LYS A 5 23.91 -31.56 -17.17
C LYS A 5 23.49 -32.41 -15.97
N ASN A 6 23.06 -31.82 -14.89
CA ASN A 6 22.63 -32.37 -13.61
C ASN A 6 22.13 -33.83 -13.70
N LEU A 7 23.02 -34.79 -13.40
CA LEU A 7 22.67 -36.21 -13.33
C LEU A 7 21.83 -36.40 -12.05
N SER A 8 20.72 -37.12 -12.17
CA SER A 8 19.95 -37.53 -10.99
C SER A 8 20.83 -38.44 -10.10
N PRO A 9 20.55 -38.49 -8.76
CA PRO A 9 21.27 -39.37 -7.84
C PRO A 9 21.30 -40.82 -8.31
N GLN A 10 20.24 -41.30 -8.96
CA GLN A 10 20.14 -42.64 -9.54
C GLN A 10 21.05 -42.83 -10.77
N GLN A 11 21.12 -41.85 -11.66
CA GLN A 11 22.03 -41.85 -12.80
C GLN A 11 23.50 -41.80 -12.37
N LEU A 12 23.80 -41.02 -11.32
CA LEU A 12 25.14 -40.91 -10.78
C LEU A 12 25.56 -42.23 -10.12
N SER A 13 24.67 -42.89 -9.37
CA SER A 13 24.90 -44.22 -8.78
C SER A 13 25.11 -45.29 -9.85
N ALA A 14 24.31 -45.29 -10.92
CA ALA A 14 24.48 -46.22 -12.01
C ALA A 14 25.83 -46.06 -12.76
N PHE A 15 26.19 -44.78 -13.03
CA PHE A 15 27.43 -44.44 -13.71
C PHE A 15 28.67 -44.81 -12.89
N THR A 16 28.66 -44.49 -11.58
CA THR A 16 29.77 -44.86 -10.67
C THR A 16 29.86 -46.36 -10.43
N ALA A 17 28.71 -47.08 -10.33
CA ALA A 17 28.68 -48.52 -10.22
C ALA A 17 29.29 -49.20 -11.49
N LEU A 18 29.01 -48.63 -12.68
CA LEU A 18 29.56 -49.15 -13.94
C LEU A 18 31.08 -48.92 -14.05
N ILE A 19 31.58 -47.74 -13.64
CA ILE A 19 33.01 -47.44 -13.60
C ILE A 19 33.76 -48.36 -12.64
N LEU A 20 33.16 -48.78 -11.53
CA LEU A 20 33.77 -49.69 -10.57
C LEU A 20 33.70 -51.16 -11.00
N SER A 21 32.56 -51.59 -11.55
CA SER A 21 32.32 -53.00 -11.88
C SER A 21 33.10 -53.48 -13.11
N VAL A 22 33.27 -52.64 -14.14
CA VAL A 22 33.95 -53.04 -15.39
C VAL A 22 35.45 -53.38 -15.17
N PRO A 23 36.28 -52.52 -14.55
CA PRO A 23 37.68 -52.82 -14.33
C PRO A 23 37.91 -54.03 -13.41
N LEU A 24 37.07 -54.14 -12.35
CA LEU A 24 37.18 -55.24 -11.38
C LEU A 24 36.83 -56.56 -12.01
N SER A 25 35.76 -56.68 -12.81
CA SER A 25 35.39 -57.90 -13.52
C SER A 25 36.40 -58.30 -14.62
N LEU A 26 36.96 -57.24 -15.28
CA LEU A 26 38.05 -57.52 -16.27
C LEU A 26 39.31 -58.03 -15.58
N GLY A 27 39.68 -57.52 -14.41
CA GLY A 27 40.78 -58.01 -13.61
C GLY A 27 40.60 -59.48 -13.17
N ILE A 28 39.40 -59.89 -12.79
CA ILE A 28 39.05 -61.26 -12.41
C ILE A 28 39.17 -62.20 -13.65
N TRP A 29 38.69 -61.71 -14.79
CA TRP A 29 38.83 -62.49 -16.04
C TRP A 29 40.28 -62.70 -16.47
N LEU A 30 41.14 -61.72 -16.29
CA LEU A 30 42.57 -61.85 -16.58
C LEU A 30 43.29 -62.88 -15.68
N LEU A 31 42.86 -63.05 -14.45
CA LEU A 31 43.40 -63.97 -13.45
C LEU A 31 42.88 -65.44 -13.69
N ARG A 32 41.62 -65.54 -14.09
CA ARG A 32 40.93 -66.79 -14.46
C ARG A 32 40.09 -66.55 -15.70
N PRO A 33 40.49 -67.11 -16.87
CA PRO A 33 39.76 -66.83 -18.10
C PRO A 33 38.50 -67.71 -18.20
N ASP A 34 37.56 -67.48 -17.30
CA ASP A 34 36.22 -68.07 -17.29
C ASP A 34 35.20 -66.94 -17.39
N TRP A 35 34.47 -66.86 -18.51
CA TRP A 35 33.53 -65.80 -18.83
C TRP A 35 32.32 -65.80 -17.88
N VAL A 36 31.90 -66.96 -17.33
CA VAL A 36 30.78 -67.11 -16.43
C VAL A 36 31.14 -66.46 -15.09
N ILE A 37 32.33 -66.70 -14.55
CA ILE A 37 32.83 -66.09 -13.30
C ILE A 37 32.97 -64.57 -13.46
N ALA A 38 33.46 -64.11 -14.61
CA ALA A 38 33.57 -62.68 -14.89
C ALA A 38 32.21 -62.01 -14.97
N LEU A 39 31.19 -62.58 -15.57
CA LEU A 39 29.87 -62.10 -15.71
C LEU A 39 29.14 -62.09 -14.36
N VAL A 40 29.23 -63.10 -13.56
CA VAL A 40 28.64 -63.18 -12.22
C VAL A 40 29.28 -62.18 -11.29
N SER A 41 30.60 -61.99 -11.29
CA SER A 41 31.28 -60.98 -10.49
C SER A 41 30.92 -59.57 -10.91
N PHE A 42 30.78 -59.29 -12.23
CA PHE A 42 30.29 -58.02 -12.72
C PHE A 42 28.91 -57.67 -12.16
N LEU A 43 27.96 -58.62 -12.24
CA LEU A 43 26.60 -58.39 -11.73
C LEU A 43 26.56 -58.16 -10.23
N ILE A 44 27.31 -58.94 -9.44
CA ILE A 44 27.37 -58.76 -7.99
C ILE A 44 27.97 -57.41 -7.62
N ILE A 45 29.11 -57.02 -8.24
CA ILE A 45 29.77 -55.74 -7.95
C ILE A 45 28.91 -54.57 -8.40
N PHE A 46 28.29 -54.66 -9.59
CA PHE A 46 27.44 -53.60 -10.11
C PHE A 46 26.21 -53.35 -9.24
N ILE A 47 25.47 -54.41 -8.90
CA ILE A 47 24.27 -54.32 -8.05
C ILE A 47 24.64 -53.81 -6.65
N GLY A 48 25.68 -54.40 -6.03
CA GLY A 48 26.14 -54.00 -4.71
C GLY A 48 26.59 -52.53 -4.65
N SER A 49 27.39 -52.10 -5.64
CA SER A 49 27.85 -50.69 -5.75
C SER A 49 26.70 -49.74 -6.03
N TYR A 50 25.76 -50.10 -6.89
CA TYR A 50 24.60 -49.28 -7.23
C TYR A 50 23.76 -48.96 -5.97
N PHE A 51 23.40 -50.00 -5.22
CA PHE A 51 22.60 -49.80 -3.99
C PHE A 51 23.39 -49.07 -2.87
N LEU A 52 24.68 -49.40 -2.70
CA LEU A 52 25.51 -48.79 -1.68
C LEU A 52 25.69 -47.27 -1.95
N ILE A 53 26.08 -46.92 -3.18
CA ILE A 53 26.32 -45.53 -3.57
C ILE A 53 25.00 -44.75 -3.56
N GLY A 54 23.91 -45.34 -4.04
CA GLY A 54 22.56 -44.74 -3.99
C GLY A 54 22.16 -44.40 -2.56
N PHE A 55 22.29 -45.34 -1.64
CA PHE A 55 21.98 -45.15 -0.22
C PHE A 55 22.83 -44.03 0.45
N VAL A 56 24.15 -44.02 0.17
CA VAL A 56 25.07 -43.01 0.72
C VAL A 56 24.75 -41.63 0.18
N LEU A 57 24.54 -41.50 -1.14
CA LEU A 57 24.18 -40.20 -1.76
C LEU A 57 22.86 -39.69 -1.25
N GLU A 58 21.84 -40.54 -1.21
CA GLU A 58 20.52 -40.15 -0.75
C GLU A 58 20.55 -39.72 0.72
N SER A 59 21.19 -40.50 1.61
CA SER A 59 21.36 -40.15 3.04
C SER A 59 22.16 -38.87 3.24
N PHE A 60 23.21 -38.62 2.44
CA PHE A 60 24.03 -37.39 2.54
C PHE A 60 23.29 -36.16 2.05
N ILE A 61 22.57 -36.24 0.95
CA ILE A 61 21.79 -35.16 0.35
C ILE A 61 20.64 -34.80 1.29
N TYR A 62 19.88 -35.80 1.80
CA TYR A 62 18.82 -35.56 2.76
C TYR A 62 19.28 -34.82 4.01
N ARG A 63 20.43 -35.19 4.55
CA ARG A 63 21.00 -34.52 5.73
C ARG A 63 21.34 -33.06 5.47
N LYS A 64 21.91 -32.75 4.31
CA LYS A 64 22.23 -31.35 3.93
C LYS A 64 21.00 -30.52 3.62
N ILE A 65 20.06 -31.07 2.90
CA ILE A 65 18.77 -30.41 2.61
C ILE A 65 18.02 -30.09 3.91
N LYS A 66 17.94 -31.03 4.84
CA LYS A 66 17.33 -30.83 6.15
C LYS A 66 17.95 -29.67 6.94
N LEU A 67 19.28 -29.48 6.82
CA LEU A 67 19.97 -28.35 7.45
C LEU A 67 19.62 -27.01 6.80
N ILE A 68 19.53 -26.94 5.46
CA ILE A 68 19.15 -25.73 4.73
C ILE A 68 17.72 -25.33 5.10
N TYR A 69 16.78 -26.26 5.10
CA TYR A 69 15.41 -26.02 5.49
C TYR A 69 15.30 -25.55 6.95
N LYS A 70 16.02 -26.19 7.85
CA LYS A 70 16.06 -25.76 9.27
C LYS A 70 16.52 -24.30 9.38
N PHE A 71 17.48 -23.88 8.58
CA PHE A 71 18.00 -22.50 8.62
C PHE A 71 17.03 -21.49 8.04
N ILE A 72 16.37 -21.81 6.93
CA ILE A 72 15.39 -20.93 6.26
C ILE A 72 14.18 -20.67 7.19
N TYR A 73 13.73 -21.65 7.93
CA TYR A 73 12.50 -21.59 8.71
C TYR A 73 12.67 -21.35 10.21
N GLN A 74 13.87 -21.45 10.77
CA GLN A 74 14.12 -21.10 12.17
C GLN A 74 13.76 -19.66 12.54
N THR A 75 13.55 -18.78 11.51
CA THR A 75 13.19 -17.38 11.73
C THR A 75 11.68 -17.14 11.91
N LYS A 76 10.79 -18.13 11.68
CA LYS A 76 9.31 -17.95 11.76
C LYS A 76 8.51 -19.18 12.22
N ALA A 77 9.09 -20.13 12.93
CA ALA A 77 8.40 -21.40 13.23
C ALA A 77 7.18 -21.24 14.15
N THR A 78 5.98 -21.38 13.59
CA THR A 78 4.75 -21.72 14.33
C THR A 78 4.69 -23.23 14.60
N LYS A 79 4.01 -23.66 15.68
CA LYS A 79 3.83 -25.09 16.06
C LYS A 79 3.32 -25.99 14.91
N ARG A 80 2.62 -25.41 13.95
CA ARG A 80 2.07 -26.11 12.77
C ARG A 80 3.15 -26.49 11.76
N GLU A 81 4.19 -25.69 11.66
CA GLU A 81 5.34 -25.87 10.77
C GLU A 81 6.30 -26.94 11.31
N GLU A 82 6.43 -27.08 12.63
CA GLU A 82 7.25 -28.12 13.26
C GLU A 82 6.78 -29.54 12.92
N THR A 83 5.46 -29.73 12.78
CA THR A 83 4.85 -30.99 12.35
C THR A 83 5.11 -31.28 10.87
N TYR A 84 5.07 -30.26 10.02
CA TYR A 84 5.39 -30.34 8.61
C TYR A 84 6.83 -30.81 8.39
N TYR A 85 7.79 -30.28 9.14
CA TYR A 85 9.22 -30.65 9.06
C TYR A 85 9.50 -32.07 9.51
N LYS A 86 8.74 -32.56 10.46
CA LYS A 86 8.97 -33.90 11.03
C LYS A 86 8.44 -35.03 10.14
N TYR A 87 7.34 -34.79 9.40
CA TYR A 87 6.59 -35.84 8.72
C TYR A 87 6.50 -35.69 7.20
N ILE A 88 6.54 -34.50 6.66
CA ILE A 88 6.31 -34.25 5.22
C ILE A 88 7.62 -34.03 4.45
N LEU A 89 8.59 -33.34 5.03
CA LEU A 89 9.86 -33.02 4.40
C LEU A 89 10.72 -34.24 3.98
N PRO A 90 10.73 -35.36 4.72
CA PRO A 90 11.52 -36.53 4.32
C PRO A 90 11.10 -37.18 3.00
N GLN A 91 9.96 -36.79 2.44
CA GLN A 91 9.40 -37.41 1.22
C GLN A 91 9.54 -36.54 -0.03
N LYS A 92 10.02 -35.28 0.10
CA LYS A 92 10.16 -34.35 -1.04
C LYS A 92 11.46 -34.60 -1.83
N GLY A 93 11.33 -34.62 -3.15
CA GLY A 93 12.47 -34.68 -4.07
C GLY A 93 13.29 -33.39 -4.12
N ILE A 94 14.51 -33.45 -4.64
CA ILE A 94 15.43 -32.29 -4.74
C ILE A 94 14.83 -31.16 -5.61
N ASP A 95 14.09 -31.52 -6.65
CA ASP A 95 13.48 -30.53 -7.56
C ASP A 95 12.34 -29.76 -6.88
N GLU A 96 11.51 -30.42 -6.07
CA GLU A 96 10.48 -29.75 -5.27
C GLU A 96 11.10 -28.80 -4.22
N VAL A 97 12.22 -29.22 -3.62
CA VAL A 97 12.97 -28.38 -2.68
C VAL A 97 13.50 -27.13 -3.35
N ARG A 98 13.98 -27.24 -4.58
CA ARG A 98 14.45 -26.09 -5.37
C ARG A 98 13.32 -25.12 -5.64
N GLU A 99 12.15 -25.60 -6.06
CA GLU A 99 10.96 -24.77 -6.30
C GLU A 99 10.51 -24.06 -5.03
N ASP A 100 10.45 -24.75 -3.90
CA ASP A 100 10.12 -24.15 -2.59
C ASP A 100 11.10 -23.04 -2.21
N VAL A 101 12.41 -23.24 -2.43
CA VAL A 101 13.44 -22.24 -2.12
C VAL A 101 13.36 -21.04 -3.07
N GLU A 102 13.13 -21.25 -4.36
CA GLU A 102 12.94 -20.20 -5.35
C GLU A 102 11.70 -19.36 -4.99
N GLN A 103 10.57 -19.99 -4.69
CA GLN A 103 9.35 -19.31 -4.28
C GLN A 103 9.54 -18.51 -2.97
N TRP A 104 10.23 -19.09 -1.99
CA TRP A 104 10.56 -18.38 -0.75
C TRP A 104 11.47 -17.17 -1.02
N ALA A 105 12.47 -17.30 -1.88
CA ALA A 105 13.36 -16.20 -2.23
C ALA A 105 12.61 -15.06 -2.93
N GLU A 106 11.67 -15.37 -3.81
CA GLU A 106 10.81 -14.39 -4.47
C GLU A 106 9.89 -13.67 -3.46
N GLN A 107 9.24 -14.42 -2.56
CA GLN A 107 8.42 -13.84 -1.49
C GLN A 107 9.23 -12.92 -0.58
N ARG A 108 10.44 -13.33 -0.20
CA ARG A 108 11.34 -12.49 0.61
C ARG A 108 11.79 -11.24 -0.11
N LYS A 109 12.08 -11.34 -1.40
CA LYS A 109 12.43 -10.19 -2.22
C LYS A 109 11.27 -9.20 -2.29
N ALA A 110 10.06 -9.67 -2.51
CA ALA A 110 8.85 -8.84 -2.52
C ALA A 110 8.59 -8.18 -1.13
N GLU A 111 8.76 -8.92 -0.03
CA GLU A 111 8.63 -8.40 1.34
C GLU A 111 9.67 -7.29 1.63
N ILE A 112 10.92 -7.51 1.24
CA ILE A 112 12.00 -6.51 1.39
C ILE A 112 11.70 -5.25 0.58
N GLU A 113 11.21 -5.40 -0.66
CA GLU A 113 10.87 -4.26 -1.51
C GLU A 113 9.69 -3.47 -0.94
N LEU A 114 8.67 -4.16 -0.42
CA LEU A 114 7.55 -3.54 0.28
C LEU A 114 8.03 -2.77 1.53
N LEU A 115 8.91 -3.37 2.33
CA LEU A 115 9.47 -2.70 3.52
C LEU A 115 10.28 -1.45 3.16
N LYS A 116 11.10 -1.50 2.10
CA LYS A 116 11.85 -0.34 1.60
C LYS A 116 10.92 0.77 1.11
N THR A 117 9.86 0.40 0.39
CA THR A 117 8.86 1.34 -0.10
C THR A 117 8.15 2.02 1.08
N ASN A 118 7.74 1.25 2.09
CA ASN A 118 7.12 1.79 3.30
C ASN A 118 8.08 2.71 4.09
N GLU A 119 9.37 2.35 4.18
CA GLU A 119 10.38 3.20 4.80
C GLU A 119 10.58 4.52 4.04
N ALA A 120 10.61 4.48 2.71
CA ALA A 120 10.69 5.66 1.86
C ALA A 120 9.47 6.58 2.06
N TYR A 121 8.26 6.02 2.07
CA TYR A 121 7.02 6.77 2.36
C TYR A 121 7.03 7.39 3.76
N ARG A 122 7.47 6.66 4.77
CA ARG A 122 7.58 7.17 6.13
C ARG A 122 8.58 8.33 6.22
N LYS A 123 9.72 8.23 5.54
CA LYS A 123 10.74 9.28 5.50
C LYS A 123 10.21 10.53 4.80
N GLU A 124 9.56 10.37 3.64
CA GLU A 124 8.94 11.48 2.89
C GLU A 124 7.85 12.15 3.72
N PHE A 125 7.00 11.37 4.41
CA PHE A 125 5.98 11.87 5.30
C PHE A 125 6.58 12.77 6.40
N LEU A 126 7.61 12.30 7.11
CA LEU A 126 8.26 13.07 8.18
C LEU A 126 8.94 14.33 7.64
N GLN A 127 9.53 14.29 6.46
CA GLN A 127 10.14 15.46 5.82
C GLN A 127 9.09 16.52 5.45
N ASN A 128 7.97 16.10 4.86
CA ASN A 128 6.89 16.98 4.49
C ASN A 128 6.22 17.59 5.74
N LEU A 129 6.01 16.79 6.77
CA LEU A 129 5.49 17.23 8.06
C LEU A 129 6.38 18.32 8.68
N ALA A 130 7.69 18.06 8.76
CA ALA A 130 8.63 19.03 9.28
C ALA A 130 8.61 20.34 8.47
N HIS A 131 8.46 20.26 7.15
CA HIS A 131 8.39 21.45 6.29
C HIS A 131 7.09 22.23 6.50
N GLU A 132 5.94 21.56 6.63
CA GLU A 132 4.64 22.21 6.85
C GLU A 132 4.54 22.86 8.25
N PHE A 133 5.25 22.35 9.26
CA PHE A 133 5.38 23.01 10.56
C PHE A 133 6.36 24.18 10.55
N LYS A 134 7.50 24.03 9.85
CA LYS A 134 8.57 25.04 9.86
C LYS A 134 8.08 26.38 9.30
N THR A 135 7.29 26.36 8.25
CA THR A 135 6.81 27.57 7.58
C THR A 135 5.96 28.47 8.50
N PRO A 136 4.88 28.01 9.15
CA PRO A 136 4.08 28.85 10.06
C PRO A 136 4.87 29.26 11.31
N ILE A 137 5.73 28.39 11.86
CA ILE A 137 6.57 28.72 13.02
C ILE A 137 7.47 29.91 12.72
N PHE A 138 8.19 29.91 11.60
CA PHE A 138 9.05 31.04 11.24
C PHE A 138 8.28 32.30 10.89
N ALA A 139 7.07 32.16 10.32
CA ALA A 139 6.21 33.31 10.08
C ALA A 139 5.78 33.94 11.39
N ILE A 140 5.33 33.16 12.38
CA ILE A 140 4.96 33.65 13.72
C ILE A 140 6.18 34.31 14.38
N GLN A 141 7.34 33.65 14.35
CA GLN A 141 8.58 34.20 14.91
C GLN A 141 8.89 35.55 14.28
N GLY A 142 8.84 35.68 12.95
CA GLY A 142 9.11 36.95 12.26
C GLY A 142 8.12 38.08 12.62
N TYR A 143 6.84 37.74 12.78
CA TYR A 143 5.84 38.72 13.23
C TYR A 143 6.11 39.20 14.68
N VAL A 144 6.41 38.26 15.58
CA VAL A 144 6.74 38.55 16.98
C VAL A 144 8.02 39.38 17.06
N ASP A 145 9.09 39.01 16.36
CA ASP A 145 10.33 39.76 16.34
C ASP A 145 10.15 41.17 15.79
N THR A 146 9.32 41.37 14.76
CA THR A 146 9.04 42.68 14.21
C THR A 146 8.26 43.56 15.20
N LEU A 147 7.32 42.98 15.93
CA LEU A 147 6.58 43.68 16.97
C LEU A 147 7.52 44.12 18.10
N LEU A 148 8.40 43.26 18.58
CA LEU A 148 9.37 43.52 19.64
C LEU A 148 10.39 44.61 19.24
N ASN A 149 10.72 44.70 17.94
CA ASN A 149 11.68 45.68 17.41
C ASN A 149 11.03 47.03 17.01
N GLY A 150 9.89 47.39 17.60
CA GLY A 150 9.31 48.74 17.53
C GLY A 150 8.01 48.84 16.72
N ALA A 151 7.55 47.74 16.05
CA ALA A 151 6.28 47.77 15.34
C ALA A 151 5.05 47.84 16.31
N MET A 152 5.24 47.64 17.59
CA MET A 152 4.17 47.79 18.62
C MET A 152 3.68 49.23 18.76
N ASP A 153 4.49 50.24 18.45
CA ASP A 153 4.13 51.64 18.54
C ASP A 153 3.09 52.06 17.49
N ASN A 154 2.92 51.27 16.42
CA ASN A 154 1.89 51.49 15.43
C ASN A 154 0.74 50.46 15.60
N ALA A 155 -0.40 50.94 16.11
CA ALA A 155 -1.55 50.08 16.42
C ALA A 155 -2.10 49.31 15.23
N GLU A 156 -2.08 49.87 14.01
CA GLU A 156 -2.57 49.21 12.80
C GLU A 156 -1.63 48.08 12.35
N ILE A 157 -0.32 48.35 12.34
CA ILE A 157 0.71 47.34 12.01
C ILE A 157 0.70 46.23 13.05
N SER A 158 0.65 46.60 14.34
CA SER A 158 0.62 45.68 15.47
C SER A 158 -0.57 44.72 15.35
N LYS A 159 -1.78 45.26 15.13
CA LYS A 159 -2.99 44.46 14.95
C LYS A 159 -2.85 43.48 13.76
N ARG A 160 -2.36 43.95 12.61
CA ARG A 160 -2.19 43.12 11.41
C ARG A 160 -1.19 41.98 11.64
N PHE A 161 -0.08 42.23 12.36
CA PHE A 161 0.91 41.16 12.63
C PHE A 161 0.38 40.15 13.65
N LEU A 162 -0.36 40.57 14.66
CA LEU A 162 -1.03 39.67 15.61
C LEU A 162 -2.08 38.81 14.90
N GLU A 163 -2.90 39.39 14.01
CA GLU A 163 -3.89 38.66 13.23
C GLU A 163 -3.20 37.63 12.31
N ASN A 164 -2.08 37.97 11.69
CA ASN A 164 -1.32 37.05 10.85
C ASN A 164 -0.65 35.93 11.67
N ALA A 165 -0.15 36.26 12.87
CA ALA A 165 0.38 35.23 13.79
C ALA A 165 -0.75 34.29 14.24
N ALA A 166 -1.92 34.79 14.62
CA ALA A 166 -3.07 33.98 14.98
C ALA A 166 -3.49 33.03 13.85
N LYS A 167 -3.60 33.52 12.60
CA LYS A 167 -3.89 32.66 11.41
C LYS A 167 -2.89 31.54 11.22
N ASN A 168 -1.60 31.78 11.52
CA ASN A 168 -0.60 30.73 11.42
C ASN A 168 -0.69 29.71 12.57
N VAL A 169 -1.09 30.15 13.78
CA VAL A 169 -1.41 29.25 14.90
C VAL A 169 -2.60 28.36 14.54
N ASP A 170 -3.71 28.93 14.05
CA ASP A 170 -4.90 28.19 13.63
C ASP A 170 -4.54 27.14 12.55
N ARG A 171 -3.66 27.50 11.61
CA ARG A 171 -3.16 26.56 10.62
C ARG A 171 -2.39 25.40 11.24
N MET A 172 -1.59 25.66 12.28
CA MET A 172 -0.86 24.60 13.00
C MET A 172 -1.80 23.69 13.79
N VAL A 173 -2.84 24.25 14.41
CA VAL A 173 -3.87 23.47 15.11
C VAL A 173 -4.56 22.53 14.14
N ASN A 174 -5.02 23.02 12.99
CA ASN A 174 -5.66 22.19 11.96
C ASN A 174 -4.72 21.07 11.46
N LEU A 175 -3.41 21.36 11.31
CA LEU A 175 -2.41 20.35 10.93
C LEU A 175 -2.29 19.22 11.96
N VAL A 176 -2.31 19.57 13.26
CA VAL A 176 -2.25 18.58 14.35
C VAL A 176 -3.52 17.76 14.38
N GLU A 177 -4.70 18.38 14.23
CA GLU A 177 -5.98 17.69 14.19
C GLU A 177 -6.07 16.71 13.00
N ASP A 178 -5.68 17.16 11.80
CA ASP A 178 -5.60 16.33 10.60
C ASP A 178 -4.68 15.11 10.80
N LEU A 179 -3.52 15.32 11.45
CA LEU A 179 -2.54 14.28 11.72
C LEU A 179 -3.04 13.26 12.74
N ASP A 180 -3.67 13.72 13.82
CA ASP A 180 -4.27 12.86 14.85
C ASP A 180 -5.38 11.99 14.23
N GLU A 181 -6.20 12.57 13.38
CA GLU A 181 -7.23 11.83 12.68
C GLU A 181 -6.68 10.75 11.75
N ILE A 182 -5.69 11.07 10.91
CA ILE A 182 -5.03 10.06 10.07
C ILE A 182 -4.45 8.94 10.93
N SER A 183 -3.78 9.28 12.05
CA SER A 183 -3.20 8.30 12.95
C SER A 183 -4.25 7.34 13.52
N ARG A 184 -5.41 7.87 13.95
CA ARG A 184 -6.52 7.07 14.49
C ARG A 184 -7.17 6.19 13.43
N LEU A 185 -7.33 6.70 12.21
CA LEU A 185 -7.90 5.92 11.09
C LEU A 185 -6.97 4.77 10.68
N GLU A 186 -5.64 4.99 10.70
CA GLU A 186 -4.65 3.98 10.33
C GLU A 186 -4.47 2.88 11.38
N SER A 187 -4.55 3.25 12.67
CA SER A 187 -4.45 2.25 13.75
C SER A 187 -5.64 1.31 13.80
N GLY A 188 -6.76 1.67 13.14
CA GLY A 188 -8.01 0.93 13.23
C GLY A 188 -8.64 0.96 14.63
N GLU A 189 -8.14 1.83 15.52
CA GLU A 189 -8.58 1.92 16.91
C GLU A 189 -9.94 2.59 17.05
N GLN A 190 -10.37 3.34 16.05
CA GLN A 190 -11.64 4.05 16.11
C GLN A 190 -12.75 3.25 15.44
N PRO A 191 -13.71 2.70 16.22
CA PRO A 191 -14.87 2.04 15.63
C PRO A 191 -15.73 3.04 14.88
N LEU A 192 -16.20 2.66 13.69
CA LEU A 192 -17.16 3.47 12.93
C LEU A 192 -18.57 3.27 13.51
N TYR A 193 -19.26 4.37 13.75
CA TYR A 193 -20.64 4.35 14.19
C TYR A 193 -21.58 4.46 12.98
N LYS A 194 -21.71 3.34 12.25
CA LYS A 194 -22.51 3.29 11.02
C LYS A 194 -24.01 3.33 11.35
N GLU A 195 -24.74 4.25 10.70
CA GLU A 195 -26.19 4.41 10.80
C GLU A 195 -26.83 4.62 9.42
N ASN A 196 -28.15 4.46 9.34
CA ASN A 196 -28.90 4.76 8.12
C ASN A 196 -29.26 6.25 8.07
N PHE A 197 -28.89 6.94 6.99
CA PHE A 197 -29.28 8.35 6.76
C PHE A 197 -29.43 8.66 5.27
N VAL A 198 -30.12 9.75 4.96
CA VAL A 198 -30.30 10.23 3.58
C VAL A 198 -29.11 11.08 3.18
N ILE A 199 -28.38 10.67 2.15
CA ILE A 199 -27.14 11.32 1.72
C ILE A 199 -27.37 12.76 1.21
N GLN A 200 -28.49 13.02 0.54
CA GLN A 200 -28.85 14.36 0.05
C GLN A 200 -28.99 15.39 1.18
N ASP A 201 -29.41 14.96 2.36
CA ASP A 201 -29.61 15.88 3.48
C ASP A 201 -28.23 16.36 3.98
N ILE A 202 -27.24 15.46 4.12
CA ILE A 202 -25.87 15.85 4.49
C ILE A 202 -25.25 16.77 3.43
N ILE A 203 -25.49 16.51 2.15
CA ILE A 203 -24.98 17.36 1.07
C ILE A 203 -25.57 18.76 1.17
N ARG A 204 -26.89 18.90 1.41
CA ARG A 204 -27.55 20.22 1.56
C ARG A 204 -27.05 20.96 2.79
N GLU A 205 -26.99 20.30 3.96
CA GLU A 205 -26.45 20.87 5.20
C GLU A 205 -25.01 21.36 4.99
N THR A 206 -24.19 20.62 4.25
CA THR A 206 -22.79 21.02 3.99
C THR A 206 -22.72 22.19 3.01
N TYR A 207 -23.60 22.27 2.01
CA TYR A 207 -23.70 23.43 1.13
C TYR A 207 -24.07 24.69 1.90
N GLU A 208 -25.01 24.60 2.85
CA GLU A 208 -25.40 25.72 3.73
C GLU A 208 -24.21 26.15 4.60
N THR A 209 -23.51 25.21 5.21
CA THR A 209 -22.31 25.47 6.03
C THR A 209 -21.22 26.22 5.26
N LEU A 210 -21.00 25.88 4.02
CA LEU A 210 -19.98 26.49 3.18
C LEU A 210 -20.48 27.68 2.35
N SER A 211 -21.75 28.10 2.54
CA SER A 211 -22.39 29.14 1.73
C SER A 211 -21.63 30.46 1.73
N ILE A 212 -21.06 30.89 2.87
CA ILE A 212 -20.26 32.11 2.96
C ILE A 212 -19.04 32.04 2.04
N LYS A 213 -18.31 30.90 2.04
CA LYS A 213 -17.11 30.73 1.23
C LYS A 213 -17.45 30.64 -0.27
N THR A 214 -18.51 29.91 -0.63
CA THR A 214 -18.94 29.73 -2.03
C THR A 214 -19.53 31.01 -2.60
N THR A 215 -20.33 31.76 -1.83
CA THR A 215 -20.89 33.07 -2.23
C THR A 215 -19.81 34.12 -2.44
N ALA A 216 -18.76 34.13 -1.61
CA ALA A 216 -17.63 35.07 -1.80
C ALA A 216 -16.93 34.89 -3.14
N ARG A 217 -17.04 33.70 -3.78
CA ARG A 217 -16.50 33.37 -5.11
C ARG A 217 -17.60 33.24 -6.16
N ASN A 218 -18.85 33.54 -5.83
CA ASN A 218 -20.03 33.37 -6.68
C ASN A 218 -20.16 31.95 -7.28
N ILE A 219 -19.80 30.91 -6.50
CA ILE A 219 -19.85 29.50 -6.92
C ILE A 219 -21.25 28.94 -6.62
N LYS A 220 -21.90 28.34 -7.61
CA LYS A 220 -23.22 27.73 -7.48
C LYS A 220 -23.10 26.26 -7.07
N CYS A 221 -23.64 25.89 -5.90
CA CYS A 221 -23.71 24.51 -5.43
C CYS A 221 -25.09 23.93 -5.72
N SER A 222 -25.14 22.72 -6.32
CA SER A 222 -26.42 22.06 -6.64
C SER A 222 -26.31 20.54 -6.62
N ILE A 223 -27.45 19.87 -6.41
CA ILE A 223 -27.57 18.44 -6.67
C ILE A 223 -28.02 18.29 -8.12
N LYS A 224 -27.43 17.36 -8.85
CA LYS A 224 -27.71 17.10 -10.28
C LYS A 224 -29.19 16.76 -10.46
N LYS A 225 -29.79 17.34 -11.51
CA LYS A 225 -31.17 17.05 -11.89
C LYS A 225 -31.38 15.56 -12.12
N GLY A 226 -32.38 14.98 -11.43
CA GLY A 226 -32.67 13.55 -11.42
C GLY A 226 -31.99 12.75 -10.27
N CYS A 227 -31.18 13.43 -9.44
CA CYS A 227 -30.56 12.86 -8.23
C CYS A 227 -31.19 13.37 -6.93
N GLU A 228 -32.32 14.07 -7.01
CA GLU A 228 -32.98 14.71 -5.85
C GLU A 228 -33.76 13.71 -4.97
N SER A 229 -34.15 12.56 -5.54
CA SER A 229 -34.87 11.51 -4.81
C SER A 229 -34.04 10.97 -3.64
N PRO A 230 -34.59 10.86 -2.43
CA PRO A 230 -33.86 10.43 -1.25
C PRO A 230 -33.20 9.07 -1.44
N VAL A 231 -31.91 8.99 -1.14
CA VAL A 231 -31.14 7.74 -1.16
C VAL A 231 -30.59 7.52 0.23
N THR A 232 -31.00 6.42 0.87
CA THR A 232 -30.53 6.03 2.19
C THR A 232 -29.25 5.22 2.04
N VAL A 233 -28.22 5.61 2.79
CA VAL A 233 -26.91 4.95 2.88
C VAL A 233 -26.64 4.48 4.30
N PHE A 234 -25.76 3.48 4.46
CA PHE A 234 -25.36 2.93 5.75
C PHE A 234 -23.87 3.21 5.97
N ALA A 235 -23.55 4.23 6.76
CA ALA A 235 -22.20 4.71 7.00
C ALA A 235 -22.11 5.49 8.33
N ASP A 236 -20.92 5.87 8.75
CA ASP A 236 -20.71 6.83 9.84
C ASP A 236 -21.01 8.24 9.32
N LYS A 237 -22.12 8.80 9.77
CA LYS A 237 -22.68 10.07 9.30
C LYS A 237 -21.71 11.25 9.45
N GLU A 238 -21.02 11.32 10.59
CA GLU A 238 -20.09 12.44 10.87
C GLU A 238 -18.81 12.32 10.03
N LYS A 239 -18.31 11.09 9.83
CA LYS A 239 -17.15 10.85 8.96
C LYS A 239 -17.47 11.16 7.50
N ILE A 240 -18.66 10.77 7.03
CA ILE A 240 -19.10 11.11 5.66
C ILE A 240 -19.33 12.62 5.51
N ARG A 241 -19.87 13.30 6.51
CA ARG A 241 -19.98 14.77 6.54
C ARG A 241 -18.60 15.41 6.33
N GLN A 242 -17.57 14.93 7.04
CA GLN A 242 -16.21 15.41 6.92
C GLN A 242 -15.62 15.17 5.51
N VAL A 243 -15.85 13.99 4.91
CA VAL A 243 -15.47 13.75 3.52
C VAL A 243 -16.08 14.78 2.59
N ILE A 244 -17.40 15.04 2.72
CA ILE A 244 -18.10 16.01 1.88
C ILE A 244 -17.56 17.42 2.09
N ILE A 245 -17.32 17.84 3.33
CA ILE A 245 -16.71 19.15 3.63
C ILE A 245 -15.37 19.31 2.92
N ASN A 246 -14.46 18.32 3.06
CA ASN A 246 -13.13 18.36 2.46
C ASN A 246 -13.20 18.44 0.92
N LEU A 247 -14.10 17.67 0.31
CA LEU A 247 -14.30 17.70 -1.15
C LEU A 247 -14.83 19.04 -1.63
N LEU A 248 -15.82 19.60 -0.93
CA LEU A 248 -16.43 20.88 -1.26
C LEU A 248 -15.48 22.07 -1.02
N GLU A 249 -14.68 22.02 0.04
CA GLU A 249 -13.65 23.04 0.29
C GLU A 249 -12.59 23.02 -0.82
N ASN A 250 -12.15 21.83 -1.27
CA ASN A 250 -11.24 21.70 -2.40
C ASN A 250 -11.88 22.23 -3.69
N ALA A 251 -13.11 21.83 -3.99
CA ALA A 251 -13.84 22.31 -5.16
C ALA A 251 -14.04 23.84 -5.13
N THR A 252 -14.34 24.42 -3.95
CA THR A 252 -14.46 25.87 -3.79
C THR A 252 -13.12 26.57 -3.98
N LYS A 253 -12.05 26.00 -3.46
CA LYS A 253 -10.70 26.57 -3.48
C LYS A 253 -10.09 26.59 -4.88
N TYR A 254 -10.26 25.50 -5.64
CA TYR A 254 -9.68 25.31 -6.96
C TYR A 254 -10.69 25.58 -8.11
N GLY A 255 -11.96 25.75 -7.77
CA GLY A 255 -13.01 26.15 -8.69
C GLY A 255 -12.77 27.51 -9.33
N LYS A 256 -13.41 27.79 -10.46
CA LYS A 256 -13.39 29.10 -11.13
C LYS A 256 -14.25 30.10 -10.36
N GLN A 257 -13.94 31.38 -10.50
CA GLN A 257 -14.86 32.45 -10.15
C GLN A 257 -16.13 32.30 -11.01
N ASP A 258 -17.30 32.55 -10.44
CA ASP A 258 -18.61 32.36 -11.08
C ASP A 258 -18.88 30.92 -11.56
N GLY A 259 -18.18 29.94 -10.97
CA GLY A 259 -18.21 28.52 -11.32
C GLY A 259 -19.38 27.76 -10.68
N SER A 260 -19.30 26.42 -10.80
CA SER A 260 -20.32 25.51 -10.28
C SER A 260 -19.72 24.28 -9.62
N ILE A 261 -20.39 23.79 -8.55
CA ILE A 261 -20.13 22.53 -7.91
C ILE A 261 -21.41 21.70 -7.94
N VAL A 262 -21.35 20.51 -8.55
CA VAL A 262 -22.52 19.65 -8.74
C VAL A 262 -22.29 18.32 -8.03
N ALA A 263 -23.19 17.96 -7.10
CA ALA A 263 -23.25 16.64 -6.50
C ALA A 263 -24.13 15.72 -7.33
N SER A 264 -23.64 14.55 -7.66
CA SER A 264 -24.37 13.50 -8.40
C SER A 264 -24.43 12.22 -7.57
N ILE A 265 -25.56 11.54 -7.58
CA ILE A 265 -25.80 10.33 -6.80
C ILE A 265 -26.36 9.25 -7.72
N TYR A 266 -25.67 8.12 -7.82
CA TYR A 266 -26.04 7.02 -8.70
C TYR A 266 -26.11 5.70 -7.93
N LYS A 267 -27.18 4.96 -8.08
CA LYS A 267 -27.23 3.57 -7.63
C LYS A 267 -26.45 2.72 -8.65
N THR A 268 -25.35 2.10 -8.22
CA THR A 268 -24.49 1.29 -9.09
C THR A 268 -24.97 -0.13 -9.21
N ASP A 269 -25.45 -0.68 -8.09
CA ASP A 269 -26.09 -1.99 -7.97
C ASP A 269 -27.09 -1.94 -6.82
N GLY A 270 -27.68 -3.07 -6.46
CA GLY A 270 -28.64 -3.12 -5.35
C GLY A 270 -28.01 -2.86 -3.95
N ARG A 271 -26.68 -2.73 -3.84
CA ARG A 271 -25.95 -2.64 -2.57
C ARG A 271 -25.12 -1.37 -2.41
N HIS A 272 -24.73 -0.73 -3.51
CA HIS A 272 -23.83 0.43 -3.47
C HIS A 272 -24.42 1.65 -4.16
N VAL A 273 -24.03 2.80 -3.65
CA VAL A 273 -24.34 4.12 -4.21
C VAL A 273 -23.02 4.82 -4.48
N LEU A 274 -22.89 5.39 -5.67
CA LEU A 274 -21.79 6.25 -6.06
C LEU A 274 -22.20 7.70 -5.84
N ILE A 275 -21.41 8.45 -5.09
CA ILE A 275 -21.57 9.88 -4.84
C ILE A 275 -20.38 10.59 -5.49
N GLU A 276 -20.65 11.56 -6.36
CA GLU A 276 -19.62 12.34 -7.07
C GLU A 276 -19.84 13.83 -6.86
N PHE A 277 -18.74 14.55 -6.67
CA PHE A 277 -18.69 16.01 -6.64
C PHE A 277 -17.85 16.48 -7.83
N SER A 278 -18.47 17.26 -8.72
CA SER A 278 -17.83 17.80 -9.92
C SER A 278 -17.74 19.32 -9.81
N ASP A 279 -16.54 19.86 -10.02
CA ASP A 279 -16.29 21.28 -10.18
C ASP A 279 -15.85 21.58 -11.63
N ASP A 280 -16.00 22.81 -12.05
CA ASP A 280 -15.52 23.36 -13.33
C ASP A 280 -14.22 24.17 -13.18
N GLY A 281 -13.40 23.79 -12.19
CA GLY A 281 -12.17 24.48 -11.81
C GLY A 281 -11.00 24.31 -12.78
N ILE A 282 -9.80 24.54 -12.23
CA ILE A 282 -8.55 24.47 -13.02
C ILE A 282 -8.20 23.06 -13.47
N GLY A 283 -8.82 22.03 -12.88
CA GLY A 283 -8.49 20.63 -13.16
C GLY A 283 -7.11 20.21 -12.66
N ILE A 284 -6.80 18.94 -12.91
CA ILE A 284 -5.56 18.27 -12.49
C ILE A 284 -4.97 17.59 -13.72
N SER A 285 -3.66 17.71 -13.94
CA SER A 285 -2.99 16.99 -15.01
C SER A 285 -2.90 15.49 -14.72
N GLU A 286 -2.89 14.69 -15.77
CA GLU A 286 -2.97 13.22 -15.69
C GLU A 286 -1.83 12.61 -14.86
N GLU A 287 -0.64 13.18 -14.90
CA GLU A 287 0.53 12.76 -14.13
C GLU A 287 0.36 12.85 -12.60
N HIS A 288 -0.53 13.75 -12.13
CA HIS A 288 -0.78 13.98 -10.70
C HIS A 288 -1.92 13.12 -10.16
N LEU A 289 -2.84 12.63 -11.02
CA LEU A 289 -4.04 11.90 -10.60
C LEU A 289 -3.75 10.69 -9.69
N PRO A 290 -2.72 9.87 -9.94
CA PRO A 290 -2.43 8.71 -9.07
C PRO A 290 -2.02 9.11 -7.66
N ARG A 291 -1.54 10.34 -7.46
CA ARG A 291 -0.90 10.81 -6.24
C ARG A 291 -1.75 11.77 -5.39
N ILE A 292 -2.87 12.26 -5.89
CA ILE A 292 -3.66 13.31 -5.18
C ILE A 292 -4.20 12.88 -3.83
N PHE A 293 -4.31 11.58 -3.57
CA PHE A 293 -4.72 11.00 -2.29
C PHE A 293 -3.54 10.70 -1.35
N GLU A 294 -2.30 10.96 -1.79
CA GLU A 294 -1.12 10.85 -0.93
C GLU A 294 -1.07 12.01 0.06
N ARG A 295 -0.56 11.75 1.25
CA ARG A 295 -0.41 12.76 2.31
C ARG A 295 0.56 13.86 1.91
N PHE A 296 0.22 15.12 2.18
CA PHE A 296 1.01 16.30 1.83
C PHE A 296 1.26 16.50 0.33
N TYR A 297 0.62 15.69 -0.52
CA TYR A 297 0.79 15.84 -1.95
C TYR A 297 0.06 17.07 -2.46
N ARG A 298 0.72 17.86 -3.29
CA ARG A 298 0.18 19.09 -3.93
C ARG A 298 0.78 19.22 -5.32
N THR A 299 -0.06 19.52 -6.29
CA THR A 299 0.33 19.64 -7.72
C THR A 299 1.26 20.83 -7.97
N ASP A 300 1.19 21.91 -7.18
CA ASP A 300 1.98 23.13 -7.31
C ASP A 300 2.48 23.62 -5.94
N ARG A 301 3.76 23.41 -5.64
CA ARG A 301 4.38 23.92 -4.41
C ARG A 301 4.52 25.45 -4.38
N GLY A 302 4.48 26.13 -5.52
CA GLY A 302 4.69 27.56 -5.64
C GLY A 302 3.41 28.43 -5.54
N ARG A 303 2.40 28.17 -6.38
CA ARG A 303 1.12 28.91 -6.40
C ARG A 303 0.20 28.62 -5.23
N SER A 304 0.37 27.46 -4.59
CA SER A 304 -0.51 27.00 -3.52
C SER A 304 -0.18 27.57 -2.13
N ARG A 305 0.92 28.31 -1.96
CA ARG A 305 1.23 28.98 -0.67
C ARG A 305 0.20 30.05 -0.31
N ASP A 306 -0.27 30.80 -1.30
CA ASP A 306 -1.27 31.85 -1.10
C ASP A 306 -2.69 31.30 -0.93
N ILE A 307 -2.96 30.10 -1.47
CA ILE A 307 -4.29 29.49 -1.46
C ILE A 307 -4.52 28.62 -0.20
N GLY A 308 -3.49 28.36 0.63
CA GLY A 308 -3.58 27.59 1.90
C GLY A 308 -3.95 26.11 1.70
N GLY A 309 -3.80 25.31 2.75
CA GLY A 309 -4.17 23.88 2.81
C GLY A 309 -2.98 22.99 3.17
N THR A 310 -3.27 21.96 3.96
CA THR A 310 -2.28 21.03 4.53
C THR A 310 -1.81 19.97 3.55
N GLY A 311 -2.62 19.67 2.51
CA GLY A 311 -2.41 18.53 1.65
C GLY A 311 -2.81 17.19 2.30
N LEU A 312 -3.53 17.24 3.44
CA LEU A 312 -4.00 16.07 4.16
C LEU A 312 -5.48 15.76 3.87
N GLY A 313 -6.30 16.74 3.50
CA GLY A 313 -7.74 16.57 3.38
C GLY A 313 -8.18 15.44 2.45
N LEU A 314 -7.58 15.28 1.27
CA LEU A 314 -7.92 14.17 0.35
C LEU A 314 -7.41 12.82 0.87
N ALA A 315 -6.28 12.79 1.58
CA ALA A 315 -5.79 11.58 2.23
C ALA A 315 -6.74 11.15 3.36
N ILE A 316 -7.24 12.10 4.17
CA ILE A 316 -8.27 11.84 5.20
C ILE A 316 -9.53 11.27 4.54
N CYS A 317 -10.02 11.87 3.45
CA CYS A 317 -11.17 11.36 2.71
C CYS A 317 -10.96 9.90 2.31
N LYS A 318 -9.80 9.57 1.73
CA LYS A 318 -9.46 8.21 1.32
C LYS A 318 -9.48 7.25 2.50
N HIS A 319 -8.82 7.59 3.61
CA HIS A 319 -8.80 6.73 4.80
C HIS A 319 -10.19 6.52 5.41
N ILE A 320 -11.04 7.56 5.47
CA ILE A 320 -12.41 7.42 5.93
C ILE A 320 -13.19 6.44 5.04
N ILE A 321 -13.10 6.58 3.73
CA ILE A 321 -13.82 5.73 2.78
C ILE A 321 -13.28 4.29 2.81
N GLU A 322 -11.97 4.09 2.89
CA GLU A 322 -11.35 2.77 3.05
C GLU A 322 -11.75 2.10 4.38
N ALA A 323 -11.87 2.86 5.47
CA ALA A 323 -12.39 2.35 6.75
C ALA A 323 -13.86 1.89 6.66
N HIS A 324 -14.62 2.38 5.69
CA HIS A 324 -15.97 1.90 5.36
C HIS A 324 -15.98 0.70 4.42
N ASP A 325 -14.83 0.13 4.05
CA ASP A 325 -14.66 -0.91 3.03
C ASP A 325 -15.10 -0.47 1.63
N GLN A 326 -14.99 0.83 1.36
CA GLN A 326 -15.44 1.48 0.12
C GLN A 326 -14.27 2.09 -0.65
N THR A 327 -14.51 2.57 -1.86
CA THR A 327 -13.47 3.08 -2.76
C THR A 327 -13.69 4.53 -3.15
N MET A 328 -12.59 5.26 -3.36
CA MET A 328 -12.59 6.59 -3.97
C MET A 328 -12.01 6.56 -5.38
N HIS A 329 -12.50 7.46 -6.22
CA HIS A 329 -11.99 7.65 -7.56
C HIS A 329 -11.94 9.13 -7.93
N VAL A 330 -11.15 9.47 -8.93
CA VAL A 330 -11.01 10.81 -9.46
C VAL A 330 -10.98 10.78 -10.98
N ARG A 331 -11.61 11.77 -11.59
CA ARG A 331 -11.50 12.08 -13.01
C ARG A 331 -11.27 13.58 -13.12
N SER A 332 -10.26 13.99 -13.84
CA SER A 332 -9.97 15.40 -14.03
C SER A 332 -9.32 15.65 -15.38
N LYS A 333 -9.52 16.83 -15.88
CA LYS A 333 -8.84 17.33 -17.07
C LYS A 333 -8.48 18.80 -16.84
N LEU A 334 -7.24 19.15 -17.15
CA LEU A 334 -6.72 20.49 -16.98
C LEU A 334 -7.62 21.50 -17.71
N ASP A 335 -7.89 22.64 -17.06
CA ASP A 335 -8.76 23.73 -17.52
C ASP A 335 -10.24 23.37 -17.76
N VAL A 336 -10.65 22.13 -17.50
CA VAL A 336 -12.04 21.68 -17.61
C VAL A 336 -12.70 21.56 -16.24
N GLY A 337 -12.02 20.89 -15.29
CA GLY A 337 -12.50 20.69 -13.92
C GLY A 337 -12.15 19.32 -13.35
N THR A 338 -12.62 19.06 -12.16
CA THR A 338 -12.36 17.81 -11.42
C THR A 338 -13.66 17.18 -10.93
N THR A 339 -13.73 15.87 -11.00
CA THR A 339 -14.78 15.06 -10.40
C THR A 339 -14.12 14.07 -9.43
N ILE A 340 -14.47 14.16 -8.16
CA ILE A 340 -14.06 13.19 -7.14
C ILE A 340 -15.31 12.48 -6.64
N GLY A 341 -15.25 11.16 -6.57
CA GLY A 341 -16.36 10.35 -6.13
C GLY A 341 -15.93 9.23 -5.18
N PHE A 342 -16.92 8.71 -4.46
CA PHE A 342 -16.76 7.58 -3.57
C PHE A 342 -18.03 6.74 -3.53
N THR A 343 -17.87 5.48 -3.14
CA THR A 343 -19.00 4.55 -2.95
C THR A 343 -19.41 4.48 -1.50
N LEU A 344 -20.67 4.18 -1.23
CA LEU A 344 -21.21 3.81 0.09
C LEU A 344 -22.17 2.65 -0.06
N ASP A 345 -22.34 1.88 1.02
CA ASP A 345 -23.38 0.87 1.09
C ASP A 345 -24.77 1.54 1.13
N THR A 346 -25.73 0.92 0.45
CA THR A 346 -27.14 1.24 0.63
C THR A 346 -27.60 0.78 2.02
N ARG A 347 -28.81 1.22 2.41
CA ARG A 347 -29.45 0.80 3.66
C ARG A 347 -29.23 -0.71 3.91
N LYS A 348 -28.77 -1.02 5.12
CA LYS A 348 -28.79 -2.36 5.67
C LYS A 348 -30.14 -2.54 6.36
N ASP A 349 -30.93 -3.52 5.91
CA ASP A 349 -32.22 -3.90 6.53
C ASP A 349 -32.02 -4.52 7.90
#